data_8afbc0f48ac9f2645a60b7f7525e41c5
#
_entry.id   8afbc0f48ac9f2645a60b7f7525e41c5
#
_cell.length_a   1.000
_cell.length_b   1.000
_cell.length_c   1.000
_cell.angle_alpha   90.00
_cell.angle_beta   90.00
_cell.angle_gamma   90.00
#
_symmetry.space_group_name_H-M   'P 1'
#
loop_
_entity.id
_entity.type
_entity.pdbx_description
1 polymer ?
#
loop_
_entity_poly.entity_id
_entity_poly.type
_entity_poly.pdbx_seq_one_letter_code
_entity_poly.pdbx_strand_id
1 'polypeptide(L)'
;VCVRRSNDISQTGSFVPAPTVNDHGHPVYGTHHAEDAAGLFKTMNLDLDLFSSAMKVNSQYMHTVWFNLKLKEPTSKQKVIDLLSSNDRISLTEHHSTNEVFSFGRDQGLYGRILNQTVIVEDSINVRNDHEVSGFCFTPQDGNSILSSIAATVRFLNPHSYQDKINSLGGFFFDRV
;
A
#
# COMPACT_ATOMS: atom_id res chain seq x y z
N VAL A 1 -0.76 -6.33 -9.77
CA VAL A 1 0.41 -7.24 -9.58
C VAL A 1 1.25 -6.72 -8.43
N CYS A 2 1.52 -7.56 -7.46
CA CYS A 2 2.38 -7.23 -6.33
C CYS A 2 3.75 -7.88 -6.50
N VAL A 3 4.80 -7.08 -6.54
CA VAL A 3 6.18 -7.55 -6.48
C VAL A 3 6.62 -7.47 -5.01
N ARG A 4 6.64 -8.64 -4.37
CA ARG A 4 6.94 -8.76 -2.94
C ARG A 4 8.45 -8.76 -2.71
N ARG A 5 8.90 -8.02 -1.69
CA ARG A 5 10.26 -8.16 -1.19
C ARG A 5 10.50 -9.57 -0.62
N SER A 6 11.74 -9.95 -0.46
CA SER A 6 12.11 -11.16 0.28
C SER A 6 11.72 -11.05 1.77
N ASN A 7 11.63 -12.18 2.44
CA ASN A 7 11.41 -12.23 3.88
C ASN A 7 12.58 -11.60 4.65
N ASP A 8 12.36 -11.26 5.90
CA ASP A 8 13.45 -10.86 6.79
C ASP A 8 14.50 -11.96 6.90
N ILE A 9 15.75 -11.56 7.03
CA ILE A 9 16.90 -12.49 7.08
C ILE A 9 16.78 -13.52 8.22
N SER A 10 16.04 -13.18 9.27
CA SER A 10 15.75 -14.04 10.41
C SER A 10 14.67 -15.10 10.13
N GLN A 11 13.97 -15.02 9.01
CA GLN A 11 12.87 -15.93 8.67
C GLN A 11 13.35 -17.03 7.74
N THR A 12 12.78 -18.23 7.92
CA THR A 12 12.98 -19.34 6.98
C THR A 12 12.57 -18.93 5.57
N GLY A 13 13.41 -19.23 4.59
CA GLY A 13 13.16 -18.84 3.20
C GLY A 13 13.40 -17.36 2.90
N SER A 14 14.21 -16.67 3.73
CA SER A 14 14.62 -15.28 3.49
C SER A 14 15.43 -15.12 2.21
N PHE A 15 16.20 -16.13 1.83
CA PHE A 15 17.00 -16.11 0.62
C PHE A 15 16.16 -16.44 -0.62
N VAL A 16 16.11 -15.53 -1.56
CA VAL A 16 15.40 -15.67 -2.83
C VAL A 16 16.40 -15.42 -3.96
N PRO A 17 17.04 -16.48 -4.50
CA PRO A 17 18.07 -16.33 -5.53
C PRO A 17 17.51 -15.89 -6.89
N ALA A 18 16.23 -16.17 -7.13
CA ALA A 18 15.52 -15.80 -8.35
C ALA A 18 14.05 -15.50 -8.03
N PRO A 19 13.34 -14.73 -8.87
CA PRO A 19 11.92 -14.49 -8.68
C PRO A 19 11.12 -15.80 -8.60
N THR A 20 10.23 -15.90 -7.63
CA THR A 20 9.22 -16.97 -7.53
C THR A 20 7.83 -16.39 -7.70
N VAL A 21 6.96 -17.12 -8.39
CA VAL A 21 5.62 -16.68 -8.70
C VAL A 21 4.58 -17.55 -8.02
N ASN A 22 3.47 -16.95 -7.65
CA ASN A 22 2.27 -17.65 -7.20
C ASN A 22 2.39 -18.51 -5.93
N ASP A 23 3.33 -18.22 -5.04
CA ASP A 23 3.50 -18.93 -3.76
C ASP A 23 2.24 -18.90 -2.87
N HIS A 24 1.35 -17.95 -3.11
CA HIS A 24 0.12 -17.70 -2.36
C HIS A 24 -1.11 -17.72 -3.27
N GLY A 25 -1.14 -18.66 -4.21
CA GLY A 25 -2.21 -18.78 -5.19
C GLY A 25 -3.59 -19.05 -4.56
N HIS A 26 -4.62 -18.43 -5.12
CA HIS A 26 -6.02 -18.68 -4.78
C HIS A 26 -6.85 -18.84 -6.07
N PRO A 27 -7.72 -19.86 -6.18
CA PRO A 27 -8.37 -20.19 -7.46
C PRO A 27 -9.31 -19.11 -8.00
N VAL A 28 -9.92 -18.32 -7.12
CA VAL A 28 -10.89 -17.27 -7.52
C VAL A 28 -10.22 -15.89 -7.55
N TYR A 29 -9.46 -15.55 -6.52
CA TYR A 29 -8.90 -14.21 -6.33
C TYR A 29 -7.46 -14.06 -6.85
N GLY A 30 -6.88 -15.13 -7.39
CA GLY A 30 -5.48 -15.17 -7.83
C GLY A 30 -4.50 -15.30 -6.67
N THR A 31 -4.65 -14.54 -5.59
CA THR A 31 -3.93 -14.74 -4.32
C THR A 31 -4.85 -14.48 -3.12
N HIS A 32 -4.47 -14.99 -1.94
CA HIS A 32 -5.21 -14.72 -0.70
C HIS A 32 -5.23 -13.21 -0.34
N HIS A 33 -4.30 -12.40 -0.81
CA HIS A 33 -4.32 -10.96 -0.56
C HIS A 33 -5.57 -10.28 -1.14
N ALA A 34 -6.02 -10.67 -2.33
CA ALA A 34 -7.26 -10.15 -2.89
C ALA A 34 -8.48 -10.74 -2.20
N GLU A 35 -8.43 -12.00 -1.74
CA GLU A 35 -9.47 -12.61 -0.92
C GLU A 35 -9.67 -11.84 0.39
N ASP A 36 -8.58 -11.58 1.12
CA ASP A 36 -8.60 -10.83 2.38
C ASP A 36 -9.16 -9.42 2.17
N ALA A 37 -8.71 -8.72 1.12
CA ALA A 37 -9.21 -7.41 0.77
C ALA A 37 -10.70 -7.43 0.41
N ALA A 38 -11.14 -8.39 -0.40
CA ALA A 38 -12.56 -8.55 -0.74
C ALA A 38 -13.41 -8.81 0.50
N GLY A 39 -12.93 -9.66 1.42
CA GLY A 39 -13.57 -9.91 2.71
C GLY A 39 -13.75 -8.64 3.53
N LEU A 40 -12.69 -7.81 3.59
CA LEU A 40 -12.75 -6.52 4.30
C LEU A 40 -13.78 -5.56 3.67
N PHE A 41 -13.78 -5.40 2.34
CA PHE A 41 -14.75 -4.53 1.65
C PHE A 41 -16.19 -5.01 1.81
N LYS A 42 -16.43 -6.32 1.87
CA LYS A 42 -17.77 -6.89 2.15
C LYS A 42 -18.31 -6.47 3.51
N THR A 43 -17.48 -6.23 4.52
CA THR A 43 -17.93 -5.70 5.82
C THR A 43 -18.53 -4.30 5.72
N MET A 44 -18.22 -3.57 4.63
CA MET A 44 -18.76 -2.25 4.30
C MET A 44 -19.87 -2.30 3.24
N ASN A 45 -20.41 -3.50 2.94
CA ASN A 45 -21.38 -3.75 1.86
C ASN A 45 -20.86 -3.35 0.46
N LEU A 46 -19.55 -3.43 0.26
CA LEU A 46 -18.92 -3.22 -1.03
C LEU A 46 -18.46 -4.57 -1.60
N ASP A 47 -19.11 -5.01 -2.66
CA ASP A 47 -18.70 -6.21 -3.40
C ASP A 47 -17.84 -5.77 -4.59
N LEU A 48 -16.54 -5.92 -4.44
CA LEU A 48 -15.55 -5.53 -5.43
C LEU A 48 -15.02 -6.75 -6.19
N ASP A 49 -14.96 -6.63 -7.50
CA ASP A 49 -14.27 -7.60 -8.37
C ASP A 49 -12.75 -7.41 -8.23
N LEU A 50 -12.16 -8.12 -7.27
CA LEU A 50 -10.74 -8.05 -6.95
C LEU A 50 -10.01 -9.28 -7.47
N PHE A 51 -8.89 -9.05 -8.13
CA PHE A 51 -7.96 -10.09 -8.54
C PHE A 51 -6.52 -9.63 -8.32
N SER A 52 -5.67 -10.51 -7.83
CA SER A 52 -4.26 -10.20 -7.63
C SER A 52 -3.36 -11.32 -8.11
N SER A 53 -2.16 -10.93 -8.50
CA SER A 53 -1.03 -11.83 -8.76
C SER A 53 0.17 -11.35 -7.99
N ALA A 54 1.03 -12.25 -7.58
CA ALA A 54 2.20 -11.89 -6.81
C ALA A 54 3.45 -12.65 -7.29
N MET A 55 4.59 -11.98 -7.21
CA MET A 55 5.90 -12.60 -7.31
C MET A 55 6.76 -12.15 -6.13
N LYS A 56 7.61 -13.02 -5.65
CA LYS A 56 8.60 -12.73 -4.62
C LYS A 56 9.95 -12.54 -5.28
N VAL A 57 10.65 -11.48 -4.91
CA VAL A 57 11.97 -11.12 -5.47
C VAL A 57 13.00 -10.97 -4.36
N ASN A 58 14.26 -10.84 -4.74
CA ASN A 58 15.39 -10.72 -3.81
C ASN A 58 15.59 -9.31 -3.23
N SER A 59 14.63 -8.42 -3.40
CA SER A 59 14.66 -7.09 -2.77
C SER A 59 14.38 -7.18 -1.27
N GLN A 60 15.03 -6.33 -0.48
CA GLN A 60 14.85 -6.23 0.98
C GLN A 60 13.98 -5.02 1.40
N TYR A 61 13.65 -4.15 0.44
CA TYR A 61 12.89 -2.95 0.74
C TYR A 61 11.37 -3.17 0.63
N MET A 62 10.64 -2.15 0.21
CA MET A 62 9.17 -2.17 0.15
C MET A 62 8.63 -3.12 -0.91
N HIS A 63 7.38 -3.52 -0.78
CA HIS A 63 6.65 -4.12 -1.89
C HIS A 63 6.40 -3.07 -2.97
N THR A 64 6.52 -3.48 -4.21
CA THR A 64 6.07 -2.69 -5.36
C THR A 64 4.78 -3.28 -5.88
N VAL A 65 3.74 -2.48 -5.95
CA VAL A 65 2.42 -2.90 -6.44
C VAL A 65 2.06 -2.10 -7.67
N TRP A 66 1.79 -2.78 -8.76
CA TRP A 66 1.05 -2.21 -9.89
C TRP A 66 -0.43 -2.45 -9.67
N PHE A 67 -1.22 -1.40 -9.76
CA PHE A 67 -2.67 -1.48 -9.65
C PHE A 67 -3.35 -1.06 -10.95
N ASN A 68 -4.54 -1.61 -11.17
CA ASN A 68 -5.44 -1.20 -12.24
C ASN A 68 -6.86 -1.20 -11.67
N LEU A 69 -7.54 -0.06 -11.80
CA LEU A 69 -8.89 0.17 -11.30
C LEU A 69 -9.81 0.47 -12.47
N LYS A 70 -10.93 -0.23 -12.55
CA LYS A 70 -12.04 0.09 -13.44
C LYS A 70 -13.09 0.87 -12.67
N LEU A 71 -13.36 2.09 -13.10
CA LEU A 71 -14.25 3.01 -12.44
C LEU A 71 -15.63 3.03 -13.12
N LYS A 72 -16.68 3.22 -12.33
CA LYS A 72 -18.05 3.41 -12.85
C LYS A 72 -18.22 4.80 -13.44
N GLU A 73 -17.60 5.80 -12.82
CA GLU A 73 -17.70 7.20 -13.19
C GLU A 73 -16.42 7.69 -13.89
N PRO A 74 -16.54 8.61 -14.84
CA PRO A 74 -15.37 9.16 -15.53
C PRO A 74 -14.48 9.97 -14.58
N THR A 75 -13.19 9.91 -14.82
CA THR A 75 -12.18 10.60 -14.03
C THR A 75 -11.09 11.21 -14.91
N SER A 76 -10.23 12.03 -14.29
CA SER A 76 -9.02 12.55 -14.91
C SER A 76 -7.81 12.27 -14.01
N LYS A 77 -6.61 12.34 -14.55
CA LYS A 77 -5.37 12.17 -13.78
C LYS A 77 -5.34 13.13 -12.58
N GLN A 78 -5.67 14.40 -12.77
CA GLN A 78 -5.67 15.40 -11.70
C GLN A 78 -6.66 15.04 -10.59
N LYS A 79 -7.87 14.66 -10.95
CA LYS A 79 -8.89 14.24 -9.96
C LYS A 79 -8.45 13.01 -9.16
N VAL A 80 -7.74 12.08 -9.78
CA VAL A 80 -7.16 10.91 -9.09
C VAL A 80 -6.07 11.36 -8.11
N ILE A 81 -5.16 12.24 -8.53
CA ILE A 81 -4.10 12.79 -7.68
C ILE A 81 -4.71 13.53 -6.48
N ASP A 82 -5.68 14.41 -6.71
CA ASP A 82 -6.34 15.18 -5.65
C ASP A 82 -7.02 14.26 -4.62
N LEU A 83 -7.68 13.20 -5.09
CA LEU A 83 -8.31 12.21 -4.22
C LEU A 83 -7.30 11.42 -3.39
N LEU A 84 -6.19 11.01 -4.01
CA LEU A 84 -5.13 10.28 -3.31
C LEU A 84 -4.44 11.18 -2.27
N SER A 85 -4.13 12.43 -2.61
CA SER A 85 -3.52 13.41 -1.70
C SER A 85 -4.40 13.77 -0.50
N SER A 86 -5.71 13.60 -0.61
CA SER A 86 -6.65 13.88 0.50
C SER A 86 -6.70 12.77 1.55
N ASN A 87 -5.95 11.69 1.38
CA ASN A 87 -5.96 10.54 2.26
C ASN A 87 -4.66 10.44 3.05
N ASP A 88 -4.70 10.66 4.35
CA ASP A 88 -3.53 10.60 5.27
C ASP A 88 -2.77 9.25 5.23
N ARG A 89 -3.38 8.20 4.67
CA ARG A 89 -2.73 6.88 4.49
C ARG A 89 -1.98 6.75 3.18
N ILE A 90 -1.95 7.80 2.38
CA ILE A 90 -1.27 7.87 1.10
C ILE A 90 -0.27 9.01 1.14
N SER A 91 0.90 8.77 0.59
CA SER A 91 1.89 9.77 0.26
C SER A 91 2.19 9.73 -1.23
N LEU A 92 2.48 10.86 -1.85
CA LEU A 92 2.91 10.92 -3.24
C LEU A 92 4.43 10.99 -3.33
N THR A 93 4.99 10.48 -4.42
CA THR A 93 6.43 10.58 -4.68
C THR A 93 6.71 10.78 -6.16
N GLU A 94 7.80 11.50 -6.45
CA GLU A 94 8.43 11.55 -7.77
C GLU A 94 9.58 10.52 -7.90
N HIS A 95 9.93 9.86 -6.81
CA HIS A 95 10.94 8.80 -6.81
C HIS A 95 10.40 7.51 -7.45
N HIS A 96 11.24 6.90 -8.26
CA HIS A 96 10.89 5.67 -9.00
C HIS A 96 11.45 4.41 -8.36
N SER A 97 12.19 4.54 -7.27
CA SER A 97 12.86 3.44 -6.59
C SER A 97 12.42 3.31 -5.14
N THR A 98 12.10 2.09 -4.72
CA THR A 98 11.86 1.77 -3.31
C THR A 98 13.06 2.11 -2.41
N ASN A 99 14.29 2.13 -2.97
CA ASN A 99 15.50 2.51 -2.25
C ASN A 99 15.49 4.00 -1.88
N GLU A 100 15.01 4.86 -2.76
CA GLU A 100 14.93 6.32 -2.51
C GLU A 100 13.89 6.61 -1.43
N VAL A 101 12.73 6.00 -1.51
CA VAL A 101 11.67 6.11 -0.49
C VAL A 101 12.14 5.55 0.85
N PHE A 102 12.86 4.43 0.85
CA PHE A 102 13.48 3.87 2.06
C PHE A 102 14.50 4.83 2.66
N SER A 103 15.33 5.45 1.83
CA SER A 103 16.34 6.42 2.28
C SER A 103 15.70 7.65 2.88
N PHE A 104 14.63 8.16 2.30
CA PHE A 104 13.85 9.25 2.89
C PHE A 104 13.40 8.90 4.31
N GLY A 105 12.74 7.76 4.50
CA GLY A 105 12.29 7.32 5.83
C GLY A 105 13.44 7.16 6.83
N ARG A 106 14.60 6.66 6.39
CA ARG A 106 15.80 6.59 7.22
C ARG A 106 16.26 7.98 7.65
N ASP A 107 16.32 8.93 6.72
CA ASP A 107 16.84 10.28 6.96
C ASP A 107 15.89 11.10 7.85
N GLN A 108 14.61 10.74 7.89
CA GLN A 108 13.64 11.25 8.88
C GLN A 108 13.72 10.57 10.25
N GLY A 109 14.69 9.69 10.48
CA GLY A 109 14.82 8.96 11.74
C GLY A 109 13.85 7.81 11.92
N LEU A 110 13.15 7.39 10.87
CA LEU A 110 12.16 6.33 10.89
C LEU A 110 12.74 4.96 10.49
N TYR A 111 14.06 4.82 10.48
CA TYR A 111 14.77 3.58 10.14
C TYR A 111 14.37 3.01 8.76
N GLY A 112 14.09 3.89 7.78
CA GLY A 112 13.60 3.50 6.46
C GLY A 112 12.13 3.08 6.42
N ARG A 113 11.40 3.27 7.50
CA ARG A 113 9.97 2.92 7.59
C ARG A 113 9.14 4.18 7.45
N ILE A 114 8.38 4.25 6.37
CA ILE A 114 7.31 5.25 6.24
C ILE A 114 6.09 4.63 6.87
N LEU A 115 5.74 5.15 8.04
CA LEU A 115 4.72 4.52 8.88
C LEU A 115 3.35 4.57 8.19
N ASN A 116 2.89 3.41 7.75
CA ASN A 116 1.49 3.15 7.40
C ASN A 116 0.94 3.91 6.20
N GLN A 117 1.79 4.52 5.42
CA GLN A 117 1.38 5.15 4.18
C GLN A 117 1.76 4.28 2.99
N THR A 118 0.86 4.16 2.05
CA THR A 118 1.16 3.67 0.71
C THR A 118 1.72 4.83 -0.09
N VAL A 119 2.90 4.65 -0.68
CA VAL A 119 3.58 5.69 -1.44
C VAL A 119 3.27 5.51 -2.92
N ILE A 120 2.49 6.42 -3.48
CA ILE A 120 2.09 6.39 -4.89
C ILE A 120 3.14 7.11 -5.73
N VAL A 121 3.62 6.46 -6.79
CA VAL A 121 4.49 7.09 -7.79
C VAL A 121 3.64 7.95 -8.72
N GLU A 122 3.63 9.27 -8.51
CA GLU A 122 2.66 10.20 -9.10
C GLU A 122 2.67 10.22 -10.63
N ASP A 123 3.83 10.24 -11.23
CA ASP A 123 3.96 10.27 -12.70
C ASP A 123 3.59 8.94 -13.36
N SER A 124 3.58 7.83 -12.59
CA SER A 124 3.12 6.53 -13.05
C SER A 124 1.60 6.43 -13.19
N ILE A 125 0.84 7.40 -12.66
CA ILE A 125 -0.62 7.41 -12.76
C ILE A 125 -1.04 7.68 -14.19
N ASN A 126 -1.77 6.74 -14.77
CA ASN A 126 -2.36 6.83 -16.10
C ASN A 126 -3.87 6.65 -16.00
N VAL A 127 -4.59 7.49 -16.75
CA VAL A 127 -6.05 7.38 -16.94
C VAL A 127 -6.30 7.05 -18.40
N ARG A 128 -6.97 5.94 -18.66
CA ARG A 128 -7.32 5.48 -19.99
C ARG A 128 -8.83 5.42 -20.13
N ASN A 129 -9.34 5.96 -21.25
CA ASN A 129 -10.77 6.01 -21.56
C ASN A 129 -11.62 6.59 -20.40
N ASP A 130 -11.07 7.51 -19.64
CA ASP A 130 -11.67 8.18 -18.49
C ASP A 130 -12.21 7.25 -17.37
N HIS A 131 -12.14 5.94 -17.54
CA HIS A 131 -12.71 4.94 -16.63
C HIS A 131 -11.70 3.89 -16.14
N GLU A 132 -10.46 3.95 -16.61
CA GLU A 132 -9.44 2.99 -16.19
C GLU A 132 -8.23 3.73 -15.66
N VAL A 133 -7.91 3.51 -14.39
CA VAL A 133 -6.78 4.12 -13.69
C VAL A 133 -5.75 3.05 -13.38
N SER A 134 -4.50 3.27 -13.76
CA SER A 134 -3.40 2.40 -13.40
C SER A 134 -2.22 3.20 -12.86
N GLY A 135 -1.38 2.56 -12.08
CA GLY A 135 -0.18 3.17 -11.53
C GLY A 135 0.64 2.21 -10.68
N PHE A 136 1.73 2.72 -10.15
CA PHE A 136 2.58 2.01 -9.22
C PHE A 136 2.54 2.63 -7.83
N CYS A 137 2.64 1.79 -6.82
CA CYS A 137 2.86 2.24 -5.47
C CYS A 137 3.85 1.33 -4.73
N PHE A 138 4.44 1.89 -3.69
CA PHE A 138 5.31 1.19 -2.77
C PHE A 138 4.63 1.04 -1.42
N THR A 139 4.70 -0.14 -0.84
CA THR A 139 4.07 -0.42 0.46
C THR A 139 5.13 -0.93 1.43
N PRO A 140 5.38 -0.20 2.54
CA PRO A 140 6.29 -0.67 3.57
C PRO A 140 5.65 -1.87 4.30
N GLN A 141 6.36 -2.98 4.40
CA GLN A 141 5.84 -4.14 5.10
C GLN A 141 5.91 -3.97 6.62
N ASP A 142 7.04 -3.48 7.13
CA ASP A 142 7.33 -3.49 8.56
C ASP A 142 6.61 -2.37 9.34
N GLY A 143 6.19 -1.30 8.68
CA GLY A 143 5.46 -0.18 9.29
C GLY A 143 3.95 -0.25 9.08
N ASN A 144 3.50 -1.04 8.12
CA ASN A 144 2.14 -0.97 7.60
C ASN A 144 1.05 -1.38 8.59
N SER A 145 1.33 -2.28 9.51
CA SER A 145 0.37 -2.74 10.50
C SER A 145 0.38 -1.94 11.81
N ILE A 146 1.43 -1.18 12.11
CA ILE A 146 1.60 -0.52 13.40
C ILE A 146 0.47 0.47 13.66
N LEU A 147 0.26 1.43 12.76
CA LEU A 147 -0.77 2.45 12.96
C LEU A 147 -2.19 1.86 12.89
N SER A 148 -2.42 0.85 12.05
CA SER A 148 -3.70 0.17 11.99
C SER A 148 -4.01 -0.54 13.31
N SER A 149 -3.01 -1.17 13.95
CA SER A 149 -3.14 -1.78 15.27
C SER A 149 -3.38 -0.75 16.36
N ILE A 150 -2.64 0.37 16.32
CA ILE A 150 -2.85 1.52 17.23
C ILE A 150 -4.27 2.08 17.05
N ALA A 151 -4.68 2.35 15.82
CA ALA A 151 -6.01 2.90 15.52
C ALA A 151 -7.13 1.96 16.01
N ALA A 152 -7.02 0.66 15.78
CA ALA A 152 -7.97 -0.32 16.28
C ALA A 152 -8.03 -0.31 17.81
N THR A 153 -6.88 -0.36 18.48
CA THR A 153 -6.81 -0.33 19.95
C THR A 153 -7.42 0.95 20.52
N VAL A 154 -7.05 2.11 19.97
CA VAL A 154 -7.59 3.40 20.40
C VAL A 154 -9.10 3.49 20.17
N ARG A 155 -9.59 2.94 19.06
CA ARG A 155 -11.03 2.91 18.77
C ARG A 155 -11.79 2.03 19.80
N PHE A 156 -11.24 0.90 20.21
CA PHE A 156 -11.84 0.08 21.25
C PHE A 156 -11.89 0.80 22.61
N LEU A 157 -10.83 1.50 22.97
CA LEU A 157 -10.73 2.18 24.26
C LEU A 157 -11.48 3.52 24.29
N ASN A 158 -11.54 4.22 23.16
CA ASN A 158 -12.07 5.58 23.07
C ASN A 158 -12.86 5.78 21.75
N PRO A 159 -13.99 5.09 21.57
CA PRO A 159 -14.72 5.07 20.29
C PRO A 159 -15.17 6.46 19.79
N HIS A 160 -15.42 7.39 20.71
CA HIS A 160 -15.92 8.73 20.34
C HIS A 160 -14.81 9.74 20.03
N SER A 161 -13.58 9.49 20.43
CA SER A 161 -12.45 10.42 20.26
C SER A 161 -11.23 9.77 19.60
N TYR A 162 -11.39 8.56 19.02
CA TYR A 162 -10.24 7.85 18.45
C TYR A 162 -9.60 8.62 17.31
N GLN A 163 -10.38 9.33 16.49
CA GLN A 163 -9.87 10.07 15.35
C GLN A 163 -8.95 11.21 15.80
N ASP A 164 -9.35 11.99 16.82
CA ASP A 164 -8.52 13.07 17.37
C ASP A 164 -7.19 12.53 17.92
N LYS A 165 -7.24 11.35 18.56
CA LYS A 165 -6.04 10.69 19.05
C LYS A 165 -5.12 10.19 17.94
N ILE A 166 -5.68 9.71 16.83
CA ILE A 166 -4.90 9.33 15.66
C ILE A 166 -4.33 10.57 14.96
N ASN A 167 -5.08 11.65 14.87
CA ASN A 167 -4.63 12.91 14.28
C ASN A 167 -3.43 13.51 15.03
N SER A 168 -3.26 13.20 16.31
CA SER A 168 -2.06 13.60 17.07
C SER A 168 -0.76 12.97 16.55
N LEU A 169 -0.86 11.92 15.73
CA LEU A 169 0.27 11.29 15.05
C LEU A 169 0.60 11.94 13.70
N GLY A 170 -0.05 13.05 13.35
CA GLY A 170 0.13 13.74 12.06
C GLY A 170 1.57 14.07 11.69
N GLY A 171 2.46 14.29 12.68
CA GLY A 171 3.88 14.48 12.43
C GLY A 171 4.63 13.27 11.86
N PHE A 172 3.98 12.10 11.79
CA PHE A 172 4.51 10.88 11.16
C PHE A 172 3.90 10.59 9.79
N PHE A 173 3.05 11.47 9.30
CA PHE A 173 2.46 11.38 7.96
C PHE A 173 3.10 12.40 7.05
N PHE A 174 3.37 11.99 5.84
CA PHE A 174 3.99 12.81 4.81
C PHE A 174 3.04 12.93 3.62
N ASP A 175 2.78 14.14 3.19
CA ASP A 175 2.01 14.36 1.95
C ASP A 175 2.85 13.94 0.74
N ARG A 176 4.16 14.18 0.85
CA ARG A 176 5.15 13.80 -0.18
C ARG A 176 6.40 13.17 0.43
N VAL A 177 6.94 12.25 -0.32
CA VAL A 177 8.17 11.50 -0.01
C VAL A 177 9.16 11.65 -1.14
#